data_c47893ad86c1224ed87d1250b8b998ec
#
_entry.id   c47893ad86c1224ed87d1250b8b998ec
#
_cell.length_a   1.000
_cell.length_b   1.000
_cell.length_c   1.000
_cell.angle_alpha   90.00
_cell.angle_beta   90.00
_cell.angle_gamma   90.00
#
_symmetry.space_group_name_H-M   'P 1'
#
loop_
_entity.id
_entity.type
_entity.pdbx_description
1 polymer ?
#
loop_
_entity_poly.entity_id
_entity_poly.type
_entity_poly.pdbx_seq_one_letter_code
_entity_poly.pdbx_strand_id
1 'polypeptide(L)'
;SLYLQGGEANMIIKNTDASSSSQRQGICFLNSSGTRVGTITITSSATGYATSSDYRLKENVSDMTNATTRLKELKPKRFNWIADETNTLVDGFLAHEVQSVVPEAITGEKDGGEMQGIDQSKLIPLLVKTIQELEARITALEEA
;
A
#
# COMPACT_ATOMS: atom_id res chain seq x y z
N SER A 1 0.87 24.25 -12.09
CA SER A 1 1.35 22.89 -12.44
C SER A 1 2.84 22.95 -12.73
N LEU A 2 3.61 22.07 -12.13
CA LEU A 2 5.02 21.89 -12.47
C LEU A 2 5.10 20.84 -13.57
N TYR A 3 5.60 21.24 -14.75
CA TYR A 3 5.87 20.34 -15.86
C TYR A 3 7.38 20.27 -16.07
N LEU A 4 7.95 19.07 -15.96
CA LEU A 4 9.36 18.81 -16.17
C LEU A 4 9.50 17.83 -17.36
N GLN A 5 10.20 18.24 -18.39
CA GLN A 5 10.47 17.42 -19.57
C GLN A 5 11.98 17.13 -19.63
N GLY A 6 12.34 15.85 -19.69
CA GLY A 6 13.75 15.42 -19.79
C GLY A 6 13.86 14.04 -20.44
N GLY A 7 15.08 13.61 -20.80
CA GLY A 7 15.32 12.37 -21.54
C GLY A 7 14.98 11.10 -20.72
N GLU A 8 15.73 10.82 -19.66
CA GLU A 8 15.57 9.57 -18.90
C GLU A 8 14.77 9.73 -17.60
N ALA A 9 14.64 10.96 -17.06
CA ALA A 9 13.85 11.25 -15.88
C ALA A 9 13.16 12.61 -16.00
N ASN A 10 11.84 12.64 -15.72
CA ASN A 10 11.05 13.88 -15.75
C ASN A 10 11.24 14.74 -14.49
N MET A 11 11.69 14.15 -13.38
CA MET A 11 11.96 14.83 -12.12
C MET A 11 13.10 14.13 -11.38
N ILE A 12 14.15 14.88 -11.01
CA ILE A 12 15.24 14.39 -10.17
C ILE A 12 15.21 15.12 -8.83
N ILE A 13 15.08 14.37 -7.73
CA ILE A 13 15.20 14.88 -6.36
C ILE A 13 16.51 14.38 -5.80
N LYS A 14 17.48 15.30 -5.58
CA LYS A 14 18.80 14.98 -5.07
C LYS A 14 18.97 15.48 -3.64
N ASN A 15 19.37 14.60 -2.74
CA ASN A 15 19.89 14.99 -1.45
C ASN A 15 21.35 15.46 -1.61
N THR A 16 21.62 16.72 -1.28
CA THR A 16 22.96 17.33 -1.38
C THR A 16 23.70 17.37 -0.06
N ASP A 17 23.13 16.85 1.02
CA ASP A 17 23.74 16.85 2.34
C ASP A 17 24.72 15.66 2.47
N ALA A 18 26.00 15.97 2.54
CA ALA A 18 27.06 14.96 2.62
C ALA A 18 27.15 14.23 3.98
N SER A 19 26.44 14.70 5.01
CA SER A 19 26.48 14.12 6.38
C SER A 19 25.41 13.04 6.61
N SER A 20 24.76 12.53 5.58
CA SER A 20 23.44 11.92 5.70
C SER A 20 23.44 10.41 5.93
N SER A 21 23.66 9.97 7.14
CA SER A 21 22.97 8.78 7.68
C SER A 21 21.49 9.09 8.07
N SER A 22 21.08 10.36 8.03
CA SER A 22 19.73 10.81 8.41
C SER A 22 18.79 10.79 7.21
N GLN A 23 17.56 10.30 7.43
CA GLN A 23 16.47 10.41 6.47
C GLN A 23 16.16 11.87 6.15
N ARG A 24 16.13 12.21 4.87
CA ARG A 24 15.69 13.51 4.37
C ARG A 24 14.38 13.35 3.62
N GLN A 25 13.50 14.33 3.77
CA GLN A 25 12.25 14.37 3.03
C GLN A 25 12.52 14.82 1.61
N GLY A 26 12.28 13.93 0.63
CA GLY A 26 12.31 14.28 -0.79
C GLY A 26 10.98 14.90 -1.24
N ILE A 27 9.84 14.27 -0.85
CA ILE A 27 8.49 14.77 -1.12
C ILE A 27 7.68 14.66 0.17
N CYS A 28 6.92 15.72 0.49
CA CYS A 28 6.01 15.76 1.62
C CYS A 28 4.57 15.88 1.13
N PHE A 29 3.69 15.01 1.63
CA PHE A 29 2.26 15.09 1.39
C PHE A 29 1.57 15.69 2.61
N LEU A 30 0.84 16.79 2.40
CA LEU A 30 0.10 17.50 3.43
C LEU A 30 -1.40 17.41 3.13
N ASN A 31 -2.22 17.32 4.17
CA ASN A 31 -3.67 17.45 4.03
C ASN A 31 -4.09 18.94 3.91
N SER A 32 -5.38 19.22 3.80
CA SER A 32 -5.92 20.58 3.66
C SER A 32 -5.65 21.48 4.86
N SER A 33 -5.39 20.94 6.06
CA SER A 33 -5.01 21.69 7.25
C SER A 33 -3.49 21.88 7.39
N GLY A 34 -2.69 21.47 6.40
CA GLY A 34 -1.24 21.58 6.43
C GLY A 34 -0.53 20.51 7.27
N THR A 35 -1.27 19.52 7.78
CA THR A 35 -0.69 18.40 8.53
C THR A 35 -0.05 17.40 7.59
N ARG A 36 1.19 16.96 7.89
CA ARG A 36 1.88 15.95 7.12
C ARG A 36 1.22 14.57 7.29
N VAL A 37 0.81 13.99 6.17
CA VAL A 37 0.14 12.67 6.11
C VAL A 37 0.97 11.60 5.41
N GLY A 38 2.04 11.99 4.71
CA GLY A 38 2.94 11.04 4.06
C GLY A 38 4.22 11.69 3.58
N THR A 39 5.25 10.87 3.33
CA THR A 39 6.54 11.32 2.81
C THR A 39 7.18 10.28 1.91
N ILE A 40 7.95 10.76 0.92
CA ILE A 40 9.01 9.99 0.28
C ILE A 40 10.32 10.53 0.84
N THR A 41 11.09 9.66 1.48
CA THR A 41 12.36 10.01 2.12
C THR A 41 13.54 9.42 1.35
N ILE A 42 14.68 10.07 1.44
CA ILE A 42 15.91 9.69 0.76
C ILE A 42 17.04 9.62 1.78
N THR A 43 17.82 8.56 1.74
CA THR A 43 19.11 8.42 2.42
C THR A 43 20.23 8.33 1.41
N SER A 44 21.46 8.09 1.85
CA SER A 44 22.58 7.82 0.96
C SER A 44 22.44 6.51 0.14
N SER A 45 21.60 5.57 0.60
CA SER A 45 21.51 4.21 0.03
C SER A 45 20.10 3.71 -0.21
N ALA A 46 19.05 4.46 0.21
CA ALA A 46 17.68 3.97 0.14
C ALA A 46 16.65 5.08 -0.04
N THR A 47 15.51 4.71 -0.60
CA THR A 47 14.29 5.51 -0.62
C THR A 47 13.25 4.86 0.29
N GLY A 48 12.62 5.65 1.17
CA GLY A 48 11.55 5.20 2.04
C GLY A 48 10.21 5.83 1.65
N TYR A 49 9.15 5.05 1.76
CA TYR A 49 7.76 5.50 1.56
C TYR A 49 7.02 5.35 2.89
N ALA A 50 6.51 6.44 3.43
CA ALA A 50 5.87 6.45 4.74
C ALA A 50 4.52 7.16 4.70
N THR A 51 3.54 6.56 5.36
CA THR A 51 2.25 7.16 5.71
C THR A 51 2.17 7.35 7.21
N SER A 52 1.34 8.29 7.68
CA SER A 52 1.13 8.52 9.11
C SER A 52 0.52 7.28 9.77
N SER A 53 1.10 6.86 10.90
CA SER A 53 0.61 5.74 11.71
C SER A 53 0.83 5.95 13.21
N ASP A 54 0.96 7.21 13.64
CA ASP A 54 1.10 7.55 15.06
C ASP A 54 -0.18 7.16 15.82
N TYR A 55 -0.02 6.53 16.99
CA TYR A 55 -1.16 6.08 17.81
C TYR A 55 -2.07 7.24 18.26
N ARG A 56 -1.51 8.46 18.42
CA ARG A 56 -2.25 9.68 18.77
C ARG A 56 -3.25 10.15 17.72
N LEU A 57 -3.16 9.61 16.51
CA LEU A 57 -4.07 9.86 15.39
C LEU A 57 -5.16 8.80 15.27
N LYS A 58 -5.22 7.86 16.21
CA LYS A 58 -6.11 6.71 16.17
C LYS A 58 -6.98 6.66 17.44
N GLU A 59 -8.21 6.27 17.26
CA GLU A 59 -9.17 6.03 18.36
C GLU A 59 -9.86 4.68 18.17
N ASN A 60 -10.55 4.20 19.18
CA ASN A 60 -11.31 2.94 19.17
C ASN A 60 -10.47 1.74 18.69
N VAL A 61 -9.20 1.71 19.09
CA VAL A 61 -8.26 0.65 18.69
C VAL A 61 -8.70 -0.67 19.34
N SER A 62 -8.88 -1.70 18.50
CA SER A 62 -9.22 -3.06 18.94
C SER A 62 -8.45 -4.09 18.11
N ASP A 63 -8.32 -5.29 18.66
CA ASP A 63 -7.67 -6.39 17.95
C ASP A 63 -8.49 -6.85 16.74
N MET A 64 -7.82 -7.11 15.65
CA MET A 64 -8.45 -7.69 14.45
C MET A 64 -8.79 -9.16 14.71
N THR A 65 -9.98 -9.57 14.30
CA THR A 65 -10.49 -10.95 14.38
C THR A 65 -10.98 -11.42 13.02
N ASN A 66 -11.17 -12.73 12.87
CA ASN A 66 -11.71 -13.36 11.66
C ASN A 66 -10.91 -13.07 10.37
N ALA A 67 -9.62 -12.85 10.50
CA ALA A 67 -8.78 -12.48 9.35
C ALA A 67 -8.70 -13.60 8.31
N THR A 68 -8.58 -14.84 8.73
CA THR A 68 -8.55 -16.02 7.83
C THR A 68 -9.83 -16.13 7.01
N THR A 69 -10.99 -15.83 7.59
CA THR A 69 -12.28 -15.86 6.88
C THR A 69 -12.32 -14.76 5.81
N ARG A 70 -11.97 -13.54 6.18
CA ARG A 70 -11.91 -12.41 5.23
C ARG A 70 -10.89 -12.63 4.12
N LEU A 71 -9.72 -13.17 4.44
CA LEU A 71 -8.68 -13.46 3.44
C LEU A 71 -9.19 -14.40 2.35
N LYS A 72 -9.97 -15.43 2.71
CA LYS A 72 -10.52 -16.41 1.75
C LYS A 72 -11.51 -15.81 0.76
N GLU A 73 -12.07 -14.63 1.04
CA GLU A 73 -12.96 -13.91 0.14
C GLU A 73 -12.20 -13.13 -0.93
N LEU A 74 -10.90 -12.85 -0.72
CA LEU A 74 -10.05 -12.24 -1.73
C LEU A 74 -9.82 -13.22 -2.89
N LYS A 75 -9.85 -12.69 -4.12
CA LYS A 75 -9.73 -13.47 -5.36
C LYS A 75 -8.52 -13.02 -6.17
N PRO A 76 -7.32 -13.53 -5.91
CA PRO A 76 -6.16 -13.27 -6.75
C PRO A 76 -6.44 -13.68 -8.19
N LYS A 77 -6.01 -12.85 -9.14
CA LYS A 77 -6.21 -13.03 -10.58
C LYS A 77 -4.89 -12.99 -11.30
N ARG A 78 -4.82 -13.65 -12.42
CA ARG A 78 -3.77 -13.50 -13.43
C ARG A 78 -4.36 -12.86 -14.67
N PHE A 79 -3.74 -11.81 -15.17
CA PHE A 79 -4.23 -11.03 -16.31
C PHE A 79 -3.06 -10.37 -17.06
N ASN A 80 -3.35 -9.78 -18.21
CA ASN A 80 -2.48 -8.82 -18.87
C ASN A 80 -3.21 -7.48 -19.01
N TRP A 81 -2.42 -6.41 -19.08
CA TRP A 81 -2.97 -5.08 -19.32
C TRP A 81 -3.41 -4.92 -20.78
N ILE A 82 -4.57 -4.31 -21.02
CA ILE A 82 -5.09 -4.08 -22.38
C ILE A 82 -4.10 -3.27 -23.23
N ALA A 83 -3.39 -2.32 -22.62
CA ALA A 83 -2.39 -1.48 -23.30
C ALA A 83 -1.03 -2.17 -23.48
N ASP A 84 -0.83 -3.38 -22.98
CA ASP A 84 0.42 -4.12 -23.11
C ASP A 84 0.37 -5.02 -24.36
N GLU A 85 1.02 -4.56 -25.45
CA GLU A 85 1.11 -5.28 -26.72
C GLU A 85 1.87 -6.62 -26.61
N THR A 86 2.69 -6.79 -25.55
CA THR A 86 3.45 -8.02 -25.31
C THR A 86 2.63 -9.11 -24.65
N ASN A 87 1.42 -8.78 -24.17
CA ASN A 87 0.54 -9.69 -23.42
C ASN A 87 1.20 -10.32 -22.20
N THR A 88 2.09 -9.59 -21.52
CA THR A 88 2.78 -10.07 -20.32
C THR A 88 1.78 -10.35 -19.20
N LEU A 89 1.76 -11.59 -18.71
CA LEU A 89 0.89 -12.00 -17.61
C LEU A 89 1.43 -11.49 -16.27
N VAL A 90 0.56 -10.89 -15.49
CA VAL A 90 0.83 -10.40 -14.13
C VAL A 90 -0.21 -10.91 -13.16
N ASP A 91 0.18 -11.06 -11.89
CA ASP A 91 -0.72 -11.44 -10.82
C ASP A 91 -1.17 -10.20 -10.04
N GLY A 92 -2.43 -10.17 -9.65
CA GLY A 92 -2.99 -9.04 -8.92
C GLY A 92 -4.46 -9.24 -8.55
N PHE A 93 -5.19 -8.15 -8.43
CA PHE A 93 -6.59 -8.15 -8.03
C PHE A 93 -7.43 -7.24 -8.92
N LEU A 94 -8.73 -7.51 -8.99
CA LEU A 94 -9.71 -6.57 -9.51
C LEU A 94 -10.20 -5.70 -8.34
N ALA A 95 -10.05 -4.38 -8.44
CA ALA A 95 -10.30 -3.44 -7.36
C ALA A 95 -11.70 -3.60 -6.74
N HIS A 96 -12.74 -3.71 -7.55
CA HIS A 96 -14.12 -3.89 -7.08
C HIS A 96 -14.37 -5.21 -6.33
N GLU A 97 -13.58 -6.27 -6.60
CA GLU A 97 -13.68 -7.52 -5.85
C GLU A 97 -13.01 -7.41 -4.47
N VAL A 98 -11.92 -6.61 -4.37
CA VAL A 98 -11.25 -6.33 -3.09
C VAL A 98 -12.06 -5.38 -2.24
N GLN A 99 -12.79 -4.45 -2.84
CA GLN A 99 -13.57 -3.42 -2.13
C GLN A 99 -14.58 -4.00 -1.14
N SER A 100 -15.14 -5.18 -1.44
CA SER A 100 -16.08 -5.85 -0.54
C SER A 100 -15.42 -6.44 0.72
N VAL A 101 -14.10 -6.67 0.70
CA VAL A 101 -13.35 -7.31 1.80
C VAL A 101 -12.49 -6.31 2.56
N VAL A 102 -11.79 -5.42 1.83
CA VAL A 102 -10.88 -4.39 2.36
C VAL A 102 -11.19 -3.06 1.65
N PRO A 103 -12.30 -2.40 1.97
CA PRO A 103 -12.74 -1.19 1.28
C PRO A 103 -11.72 -0.06 1.36
N GLU A 104 -10.97 0.05 2.47
CA GLU A 104 -9.91 1.04 2.68
C GLU A 104 -8.71 0.89 1.74
N ALA A 105 -8.60 -0.23 1.03
CA ALA A 105 -7.56 -0.45 0.02
C ALA A 105 -7.92 0.15 -1.35
N ILE A 106 -9.18 0.55 -1.56
CA ILE A 106 -9.69 0.91 -2.89
C ILE A 106 -10.05 2.40 -2.95
N THR A 107 -9.71 3.01 -4.06
CA THR A 107 -10.17 4.35 -4.44
C THR A 107 -11.02 4.27 -5.70
N GLY A 108 -12.02 5.13 -5.79
CA GLY A 108 -12.99 5.16 -6.90
C GLY A 108 -14.08 4.09 -6.77
N GLU A 109 -15.05 4.16 -7.67
CA GLU A 109 -16.22 3.28 -7.73
C GLU A 109 -16.19 2.43 -8.98
N LYS A 110 -16.72 1.20 -8.87
CA LYS A 110 -16.88 0.33 -10.04
C LYS A 110 -17.79 1.01 -11.07
N ASP A 111 -17.34 1.01 -12.32
CA ASP A 111 -18.03 1.64 -13.45
C ASP A 111 -18.25 3.17 -13.25
N GLY A 112 -17.49 3.80 -12.34
CA GLY A 112 -17.48 5.24 -12.13
C GLY A 112 -16.79 6.03 -13.25
N GLY A 113 -16.80 7.35 -13.14
CA GLY A 113 -16.18 8.24 -14.14
C GLY A 113 -14.66 8.17 -14.19
N GLU A 114 -14.02 7.64 -13.12
CA GLU A 114 -12.57 7.44 -13.01
C GLU A 114 -12.25 5.97 -12.76
N MET A 115 -11.08 5.52 -13.22
CA MET A 115 -10.62 4.16 -12.99
C MET A 115 -10.34 3.93 -11.51
N GLN A 116 -10.74 2.76 -10.98
CA GLN A 116 -10.42 2.37 -9.62
C GLN A 116 -8.92 2.17 -9.42
N GLY A 117 -8.42 2.54 -8.23
CA GLY A 117 -7.07 2.25 -7.77
C GLY A 117 -7.08 1.29 -6.60
N ILE A 118 -5.96 0.59 -6.38
CA ILE A 118 -5.73 -0.27 -5.22
C ILE A 118 -4.43 0.08 -4.52
N ASP A 119 -4.49 0.28 -3.21
CA ASP A 119 -3.34 0.34 -2.31
C ASP A 119 -3.14 -1.04 -1.65
N GLN A 120 -2.28 -1.85 -2.25
CA GLN A 120 -2.02 -3.21 -1.76
C GLN A 120 -1.40 -3.24 -0.37
N SER A 121 -0.78 -2.14 0.12
CA SER A 121 -0.24 -2.08 1.48
C SER A 121 -1.31 -2.24 2.56
N LYS A 122 -2.56 -1.90 2.26
CA LYS A 122 -3.72 -2.08 3.15
C LYS A 122 -4.12 -3.54 3.37
N LEU A 123 -3.63 -4.45 2.53
CA LEU A 123 -3.84 -5.89 2.71
C LEU A 123 -2.88 -6.50 3.74
N ILE A 124 -1.77 -5.82 4.06
CA ILE A 124 -0.74 -6.36 4.96
C ILE A 124 -1.27 -6.70 6.36
N PRO A 125 -2.05 -5.85 7.05
CA PRO A 125 -2.59 -6.21 8.36
C PRO A 125 -3.46 -7.48 8.34
N LEU A 126 -4.26 -7.64 7.27
CA LEU A 126 -5.08 -8.84 7.07
C LEU A 126 -4.21 -10.09 6.89
N LEU A 127 -3.14 -10.00 6.10
CA LEU A 127 -2.19 -11.09 5.90
C LEU A 127 -1.47 -11.45 7.19
N VAL A 128 -0.96 -10.47 7.93
CA VAL A 128 -0.26 -10.70 9.21
C VAL A 128 -1.19 -11.40 10.21
N LYS A 129 -2.42 -10.92 10.40
CA LYS A 129 -3.36 -11.54 11.32
C LYS A 129 -3.77 -12.94 10.88
N THR A 130 -3.93 -13.18 9.57
CA THR A 130 -4.21 -14.51 9.04
C THR A 130 -3.07 -15.50 9.35
N ILE A 131 -1.81 -15.08 9.21
CA ILE A 131 -0.65 -15.91 9.54
C ILE A 131 -0.67 -16.25 11.03
N GLN A 132 -0.94 -15.28 11.93
CA GLN A 132 -1.06 -15.52 13.36
C GLN A 132 -2.19 -16.50 13.72
N GLU A 133 -3.35 -16.40 13.06
CA GLU A 133 -4.46 -17.33 13.26
C GLU A 133 -4.14 -18.76 12.78
N LEU A 134 -3.42 -18.87 11.64
CA LEU A 134 -2.99 -20.16 11.12
C LEU A 134 -1.91 -20.79 11.98
N GLU A 135 -0.93 -20.02 12.46
CA GLU A 135 0.12 -20.48 13.38
C GLU A 135 -0.49 -21.04 14.66
N ALA A 136 -1.41 -20.30 15.30
CA ALA A 136 -2.10 -20.78 16.49
C ALA A 136 -2.89 -22.09 16.26
N ARG A 137 -3.48 -22.28 15.08
CA ARG A 137 -4.18 -23.52 14.71
C ARG A 137 -3.21 -24.68 14.49
N ILE A 138 -2.05 -24.42 13.89
CA ILE A 138 -1.01 -25.44 13.70
C ILE A 138 -0.51 -25.91 15.06
N THR A 139 -0.14 -25.00 15.97
CA THR A 139 0.31 -25.32 17.32
C THR A 139 -0.70 -26.18 18.07
N ALA A 140 -1.99 -25.81 18.00
CA ALA A 140 -3.04 -26.60 18.64
C ALA A 140 -3.22 -28.01 18.06
N LEU A 141 -2.87 -28.24 16.79
CA LEU A 141 -2.89 -29.56 16.17
C LEU A 141 -1.65 -30.38 16.50
N GLU A 142 -0.50 -29.73 16.73
CA GLU A 142 0.77 -30.40 17.13
C GLU A 142 0.73 -30.84 18.61
N GLU A 143 -0.03 -30.14 19.45
CA GLU A 143 -0.18 -30.43 20.88
C GLU A 143 -1.33 -31.42 21.18
N ALA A 144 -2.11 -31.83 20.19
CA ALA A 144 -3.28 -32.73 20.32
C ALA A 144 -2.92 -34.20 20.13
#